data_8b91001eacf751e018b1c4d5593c3e7b
#
_entry.id   8b91001eacf751e018b1c4d5593c3e7b
#
_cell.length_a   1.000
_cell.length_b   1.000
_cell.length_c   1.000
_cell.angle_alpha   90.00
_cell.angle_beta   90.00
_cell.angle_gamma   90.00
#
_symmetry.space_group_name_H-M   'P 1'
#
loop_
_entity.id
_entity.type
_entity.pdbx_description
1 polymer ?
#
loop_
_entity_poly.entity_id
_entity_poly.type
_entity_poly.pdbx_seq_one_letter_code
_entity_poly.pdbx_strand_id
1 'polypeptide(L)'
;MKNHKLPYRIDRLPVIYPFHRRANNHISVGDLVYYGPCPEFYGIGEVLNVVEHLCIVDFRGTGSLSIHKDALELKYLIPIHKLNLSHLLMEV
;
A
#
# COMPACT_ATOMS: atom_id res chain seq x y z
N MET A 1 1.10 -22.65 -8.18
CA MET A 1 0.97 -21.71 -8.28
C MET A 1 1.88 -20.88 -7.97
N LYS A 2 2.19 -20.24 -8.29
CA LYS A 2 2.91 -19.57 -7.88
C LYS A 2 2.65 -18.49 -7.40
N ASN A 3 3.06 -18.28 -6.83
CA ASN A 3 2.81 -17.36 -6.02
C ASN A 3 3.28 -16.12 -6.38
N HIS A 4 2.52 -15.08 -6.39
CA HIS A 4 2.95 -13.76 -6.61
C HIS A 4 3.24 -13.14 -5.27
N LYS A 5 4.24 -13.68 -4.61
CA LYS A 5 4.61 -13.13 -3.35
C LYS A 5 5.27 -11.81 -3.52
N LEU A 6 4.78 -10.82 -2.80
CA LEU A 6 5.45 -9.55 -2.69
C LEU A 6 6.66 -9.70 -1.77
N PRO A 7 7.71 -8.89 -1.95
CA PRO A 7 8.90 -8.99 -1.11
C PRO A 7 8.70 -8.45 0.30
N TYR A 8 7.50 -7.96 0.63
CA TYR A 8 7.23 -7.34 1.92
C TYR A 8 6.25 -8.16 2.72
N ARG A 9 6.40 -8.13 4.03
CA ARG A 9 5.48 -8.78 4.95
C ARG A 9 4.35 -7.82 5.27
N ILE A 10 3.15 -8.14 4.79
CA ILE A 10 1.98 -7.28 5.00
C ILE A 10 1.66 -7.15 6.48
N ASP A 11 1.85 -8.22 7.24
CA ASP A 11 1.55 -8.21 8.66
C ASP A 11 2.49 -7.34 9.47
N ARG A 12 3.58 -6.85 8.85
CA ARG A 12 4.52 -5.98 9.53
C ARG A 12 4.43 -4.53 9.09
N LEU A 13 3.48 -4.20 8.24
CA LEU A 13 3.31 -2.83 7.82
C LEU A 13 2.75 -2.00 8.98
N PRO A 14 3.31 -0.82 9.23
CA PRO A 14 2.81 0.00 10.34
C PRO A 14 1.44 0.57 10.02
N VAL A 15 0.59 0.64 11.06
CA VAL A 15 -0.71 1.29 10.96
C VAL A 15 -0.49 2.79 11.07
N ILE A 16 -0.92 3.52 10.05
CA ILE A 16 -0.72 4.97 9.99
C ILE A 16 -2.02 5.62 9.61
N TYR A 17 -2.50 6.52 10.46
CA TYR A 17 -3.72 7.28 10.19
C TYR A 17 -3.35 8.62 9.56
N PRO A 18 -4.24 9.20 8.76
CA PRO A 18 -3.91 10.44 8.05
C PRO A 18 -3.48 11.57 8.97
N PHE A 19 -4.09 11.69 10.14
CA PHE A 19 -3.78 12.81 11.03
C PHE A 19 -2.45 12.63 11.74
N HIS A 20 -1.80 11.50 11.63
CA HIS A 20 -0.48 11.28 12.19
C HIS A 20 0.63 11.61 11.20
N ARG A 21 0.26 11.96 9.97
CA ARG A 21 1.28 12.19 8.94
C ARG A 21 1.70 13.65 8.96
N ARG A 22 3.01 13.85 8.87
CA ARG A 22 3.54 15.21 8.95
C ARG A 22 3.63 15.90 7.63
N ALA A 23 3.82 15.15 6.55
CA ALA A 23 4.05 15.73 5.25
C ALA A 23 3.25 14.97 4.23
N ASN A 24 2.96 15.65 3.12
CA ASN A 24 2.33 15.01 2.00
C ASN A 24 3.31 14.07 1.36
N ASN A 25 2.85 12.86 1.10
CA ASN A 25 3.65 11.92 0.35
C ASN A 25 3.28 12.05 -1.12
N HIS A 26 4.31 12.15 -1.94
CA HIS A 26 4.08 12.12 -3.36
C HIS A 26 3.89 10.69 -3.79
N ILE A 27 2.76 10.41 -4.39
CA ILE A 27 2.42 9.09 -4.88
C ILE A 27 2.29 9.20 -6.39
N SER A 28 2.99 8.31 -7.08
CA SER A 28 3.03 8.31 -8.53
C SER A 28 2.61 6.96 -9.07
N VAL A 29 2.19 6.95 -10.32
CA VAL A 29 1.87 5.70 -11.02
C VAL A 29 3.07 4.76 -10.94
N GLY A 30 2.81 3.51 -10.59
CA GLY A 30 3.84 2.50 -10.43
C GLY A 30 4.33 2.32 -9.01
N ASP A 31 4.03 3.26 -8.12
CA ASP A 31 4.43 3.13 -6.73
C ASP A 31 3.68 1.99 -6.04
N LEU A 32 4.35 1.34 -5.11
CA LEU A 32 3.70 0.38 -4.22
C LEU A 32 3.20 1.12 -2.99
N VAL A 33 1.94 0.89 -2.68
CA VAL A 33 1.28 1.58 -1.56
C VAL A 33 0.44 0.60 -0.77
N TYR A 34 0.03 1.02 0.42
CA TYR A 34 -0.93 0.25 1.19
C TYR A 34 -1.86 1.22 1.92
N TYR A 35 -2.97 0.68 2.38
CA TYR A 35 -3.98 1.46 3.10
C TYR A 35 -3.51 1.62 4.54
N GLY A 36 -3.15 2.84 4.93
CA GLY A 36 -2.51 3.10 6.22
C GLY A 36 -3.32 2.68 7.43
N PRO A 37 -4.63 3.00 7.50
CA PRO A 37 -5.41 2.67 8.70
C PRO A 37 -5.54 1.17 8.97
N CYS A 38 -5.52 0.35 7.94
CA CYS A 38 -5.61 -1.09 8.13
C CYS A 38 -4.88 -1.79 6.99
N PRO A 39 -3.57 -1.98 7.14
CA PRO A 39 -2.75 -2.51 6.03
C PRO A 39 -3.20 -3.86 5.52
N GLU A 40 -3.76 -4.71 6.40
CA GLU A 40 -4.13 -6.04 5.98
C GLU A 40 -5.40 -6.10 5.16
N PHE A 41 -6.22 -5.05 5.20
CA PHE A 41 -7.47 -5.06 4.45
C PHE A 41 -7.21 -5.22 2.96
N TYR A 42 -6.41 -4.35 2.41
CA TYR A 42 -6.17 -4.31 0.98
C TYR A 42 -4.86 -4.98 0.59
N GLY A 43 -3.91 -5.03 1.51
CA GLY A 43 -2.57 -5.50 1.19
C GLY A 43 -1.76 -4.43 0.50
N ILE A 44 -0.75 -4.85 -0.23
CA ILE A 44 0.12 -3.93 -0.96
C ILE A 44 -0.32 -3.91 -2.42
N GLY A 45 -0.50 -2.71 -2.96
CA GLY A 45 -0.95 -2.54 -4.31
C GLY A 45 -0.07 -1.60 -5.10
N GLU A 46 -0.25 -1.64 -6.42
CA GLU A 46 0.46 -0.77 -7.33
C GLU A 46 -0.48 0.32 -7.81
N VAL A 47 -0.02 1.56 -7.79
CA VAL A 47 -0.81 2.70 -8.25
C VAL A 47 -0.90 2.65 -9.76
N LEU A 48 -2.13 2.61 -10.26
CA LEU A 48 -2.39 2.60 -11.70
C LEU A 48 -2.68 4.00 -12.24
N ASN A 49 -3.27 4.85 -11.42
CA ASN A 49 -3.60 6.21 -11.86
C ASN A 49 -3.83 7.07 -10.65
N VAL A 50 -3.60 8.37 -10.81
CA VAL A 50 -3.85 9.35 -9.76
C VAL A 50 -4.71 10.44 -10.39
N VAL A 51 -5.89 10.68 -9.82
CA VAL A 51 -6.82 11.68 -10.31
C VAL A 51 -7.20 12.54 -9.14
N GLU A 52 -6.68 13.77 -9.12
CA GLU A 52 -6.92 14.71 -8.03
C GLU A 52 -6.49 14.08 -6.71
N HIS A 53 -7.42 13.85 -5.79
CA HIS A 53 -7.08 13.29 -4.48
C HIS A 53 -7.35 11.79 -4.40
N LEU A 54 -7.65 11.15 -5.51
CA LEU A 54 -7.94 9.72 -5.55
C LEU A 54 -6.85 8.95 -6.29
N CYS A 55 -6.57 7.76 -5.81
CA CYS A 55 -5.68 6.83 -6.49
C CYS A 55 -6.43 5.58 -6.88
N ILE A 56 -6.23 5.15 -8.10
CA ILE A 56 -6.68 3.82 -8.53
C ILE A 56 -5.52 2.87 -8.27
N VAL A 57 -5.75 1.87 -7.44
CA VAL A 57 -4.70 0.97 -6.98
C VAL A 57 -5.11 -0.47 -7.27
N ASP A 58 -4.16 -1.26 -7.78
CA ASP A 58 -4.38 -2.67 -8.02
C ASP A 58 -3.66 -3.45 -6.91
N PHE A 59 -4.43 -4.01 -5.99
CA PHE A 59 -3.90 -4.76 -4.86
C PHE A 59 -3.71 -6.23 -5.18
N ARG A 60 -4.18 -6.69 -6.34
CA ARG A 60 -4.01 -8.07 -6.82
C ARG A 60 -4.53 -9.11 -5.84
N GLY A 61 -5.48 -8.73 -5.00
CA GLY A 61 -6.06 -9.65 -4.04
C GLY A 61 -5.14 -10.05 -2.91
N THR A 62 -4.12 -9.24 -2.61
CA THR A 62 -3.12 -9.61 -1.60
C THR A 62 -3.60 -9.38 -0.17
N GLY A 63 -4.63 -8.57 0.03
CA GLY A 63 -5.15 -8.31 1.36
C GLY A 63 -6.23 -9.30 1.77
N SER A 64 -6.67 -9.17 3.01
CA SER A 64 -7.68 -10.09 3.56
C SER A 64 -9.02 -9.98 2.86
N LEU A 65 -9.33 -8.85 2.26
CA LEU A 65 -10.57 -8.69 1.51
C LEU A 65 -10.47 -9.20 0.08
N SER A 66 -9.28 -9.56 -0.37
CA SER A 66 -9.04 -10.07 -1.72
C SER A 66 -9.50 -9.12 -2.82
N ILE A 67 -9.43 -7.83 -2.54
CA ILE A 67 -9.82 -6.81 -3.51
C ILE A 67 -8.70 -6.65 -4.52
N HIS A 68 -9.06 -6.58 -5.81
CA HIS A 68 -8.06 -6.36 -6.85
C HIS A 68 -7.85 -4.88 -7.08
N LYS A 69 -8.84 -4.16 -7.56
CA LYS A 69 -8.69 -2.74 -7.85
C LYS A 69 -9.69 -1.93 -7.05
N ASP A 70 -9.25 -0.79 -6.58
CA ASP A 70 -10.13 0.11 -5.86
C ASP A 70 -9.58 1.52 -5.98
N ALA A 71 -10.47 2.49 -5.76
CA ALA A 71 -10.12 3.90 -5.77
C ALA A 71 -10.12 4.38 -4.33
N LEU A 72 -8.99 4.87 -3.87
CA LEU A 72 -8.83 5.30 -2.49
C LEU A 72 -8.28 6.72 -2.44
N GLU A 73 -8.63 7.43 -1.38
CA GLU A 73 -8.11 8.78 -1.19
C GLU A 73 -6.62 8.74 -0.88
N LEU A 74 -5.89 9.64 -1.49
CA LEU A 74 -4.45 9.72 -1.32
C LEU A 74 -4.04 9.80 0.15
N LYS A 75 -4.83 10.50 0.95
CA LYS A 75 -4.45 10.72 2.35
C LYS A 75 -4.38 9.43 3.16
N TYR A 76 -5.04 8.36 2.69
CA TYR A 76 -5.00 7.08 3.39
C TYR A 76 -3.90 6.15 2.89
N LEU A 77 -3.24 6.51 1.80
CA LEU A 77 -2.28 5.61 1.17
C LEU A 77 -0.86 5.94 1.60
N ILE A 78 -0.11 4.92 1.93
CA ILE A 78 1.27 5.06 2.39
C ILE A 78 2.18 4.42 1.36
N PRO A 79 3.08 5.19 0.75
CA PRO A 79 4.01 4.60 -0.21
C PRO A 79 5.10 3.84 0.53
N ILE A 80 5.34 2.64 0.05
CA ILE A 80 6.29 1.73 0.70
C ILE A 80 7.71 2.32 0.70
N HIS A 81 8.07 3.01 -0.36
CA HIS A 81 9.44 3.54 -0.48
C HIS A 81 9.74 4.63 0.54
N LYS A 82 8.73 5.12 1.26
CA LYS A 82 8.94 6.11 2.31
C LYS A 82 9.19 5.49 3.67
N LEU A 83 9.17 4.16 3.75
CA LEU A 83 9.34 3.47 5.02
C LEU A 83 10.76 2.92 5.11
N ASN A 84 11.18 2.67 6.36
CA ASN A 84 12.39 1.88 6.57
C ASN A 84 12.02 0.44 6.28
N LEU A 85 12.53 -0.11 5.20
CA LEU A 85 12.08 -1.38 4.70
C LEU A 85 12.80 -2.59 5.27
N SER A 86 13.85 -2.38 6.05
CA SER A 86 14.67 -3.51 6.47
C SER A 86 13.86 -4.57 7.22
N HIS A 87 12.93 -4.13 8.09
CA HIS A 87 12.13 -5.09 8.84
C HIS A 87 10.91 -5.58 8.09
N LEU A 88 10.67 -5.03 6.90
CA LEU A 88 9.53 -5.43 6.09
C LEU A 88 9.90 -6.50 5.07
N LEU A 89 11.17 -6.65 4.78
CA LEU A 89 11.59 -7.62 3.78
C LEU A 89 11.37 -9.02 4.31
N MET A 90 10.94 -9.90 3.42
CA MET A 90 10.74 -11.28 3.78
C MET A 90 12.09 -11.95 3.91
N GLU A 91 12.23 -12.75 4.94
CA GLU A 91 13.45 -13.51 5.10
C GLU A 91 13.43 -14.68 4.14
N VAL A 92 14.57 -14.99 3.65
CA VAL A 92 14.70 -16.04 2.65
C VAL A 92 15.21 -17.29 3.31
#